data_0ba77c3199bf1389a91a614fe5aacff3
#
_entry.id   0ba77c3199bf1389a91a614fe5aacff3
#
_cell.length_a   1.000
_cell.length_b   1.000
_cell.length_c   1.000
_cell.angle_alpha   90.00
_cell.angle_beta   90.00
_cell.angle_gamma   90.00
#
_symmetry.space_group_name_H-M   'P 1'
#
loop_
_entity.id
_entity.type
_entity.pdbx_description
1 polymer ?
#
loop_
_entity_poly.entity_id
_entity_poly.type
_entity_poly.pdbx_seq_one_letter_code
_entity_poly.pdbx_strand_id
1 'polypeptide(L)'
;SALGAYVDIEHGKIIAEAERLIGKHIYFDVVSVGATINVMMAASMAEGLTILENVAKEPHVVDVANFLNSMGANIRGAGTDVIKIRGVSRLHKTDYSIIPDQIEAGTFMFAAAATRGDVTVMNVIPKHLEATIAKLVEIGCEVEEFDDAVRVVSKGDLHNTQVKTLPYPGFPTDMQ
;
A
#
# COMPACT_ATOMS: atom_id res chain seq x y z
N SER A 1 4.05 -1.96 21.55
CA SER A 1 3.95 -2.84 22.74
C SER A 1 3.19 -4.15 22.48
N ALA A 2 2.30 -4.24 21.44
CA ALA A 2 1.49 -5.43 21.22
C ALA A 2 2.28 -6.74 21.07
N LEU A 3 3.45 -6.72 20.43
CA LEU A 3 4.35 -7.87 20.29
C LEU A 3 5.27 -8.09 21.52
N GLY A 4 5.06 -7.37 22.62
CA GLY A 4 5.83 -7.52 23.85
C GLY A 4 6.96 -6.52 24.03
N ALA A 5 7.17 -5.59 23.12
CA ALA A 5 8.16 -4.53 23.28
C ALA A 5 7.72 -3.52 24.37
N TYR A 6 8.67 -3.08 25.19
CA TYR A 6 8.54 -1.86 25.99
C TYR A 6 8.60 -0.66 25.05
N VAL A 7 7.70 0.29 25.22
CA VAL A 7 7.66 1.52 24.40
C VAL A 7 7.49 2.72 25.32
N ASP A 8 8.36 3.69 25.18
CA ASP A 8 8.32 4.95 25.92
C ASP A 8 8.60 6.15 25.02
N ILE A 9 8.24 7.33 25.47
CA ILE A 9 8.47 8.59 24.76
C ILE A 9 9.31 9.51 25.66
N GLU A 10 10.56 9.73 25.27
CA GLU A 10 11.47 10.62 25.97
C GLU A 10 11.97 11.72 25.04
N HIS A 11 11.82 12.98 25.47
CA HIS A 11 12.32 14.16 24.74
C HIS A 11 11.90 14.20 23.26
N GLY A 12 10.67 13.76 22.94
CA GLY A 12 10.14 13.71 21.59
C GLY A 12 10.66 12.54 20.72
N LYS A 13 11.39 11.59 21.32
CA LYS A 13 11.84 10.35 20.70
C LYS A 13 11.01 9.18 21.19
N ILE A 14 10.64 8.27 20.29
CA ILE A 14 10.03 7.00 20.65
C ILE A 14 11.16 6.00 20.89
N ILE A 15 11.20 5.43 22.08
CA ILE A 15 12.13 4.37 22.47
C ILE A 15 11.34 3.07 22.48
N ALA A 16 11.82 2.06 21.76
CA ALA A 16 11.19 0.74 21.73
C ALA A 16 12.27 -0.33 21.96
N GLU A 17 12.08 -1.14 23.00
CA GLU A 17 13.04 -2.16 23.40
C GLU A 17 12.33 -3.52 23.62
N ALA A 18 12.96 -4.59 23.18
CA ALA A 18 12.51 -5.95 23.43
C ALA A 18 13.69 -6.92 23.42
N GLU A 19 13.77 -7.83 24.37
CA GLU A 19 14.69 -8.98 24.29
C GLU A 19 14.27 -9.93 23.16
N ARG A 20 12.93 -10.10 23.01
CA ARG A 20 12.32 -10.87 21.93
C ARG A 20 10.91 -10.37 21.67
N LEU A 21 10.44 -10.51 20.45
CA LEU A 21 9.07 -10.25 20.08
C LEU A 21 8.28 -11.57 20.08
N ILE A 22 7.03 -11.52 20.56
CA ILE A 22 6.15 -12.68 20.64
C ILE A 22 4.91 -12.43 19.82
N GLY A 23 4.60 -13.35 18.92
CA GLY A 23 3.42 -13.31 18.06
C GLY A 23 2.13 -13.25 18.88
N LYS A 24 1.20 -12.41 18.45
CA LYS A 24 -0.11 -12.22 19.09
C LYS A 24 -1.19 -11.93 18.05
N HIS A 25 -2.43 -12.01 18.51
CA HIS A 25 -3.57 -11.51 17.77
C HIS A 25 -3.69 -9.99 18.02
N ILE A 26 -3.67 -9.20 16.95
CA ILE A 26 -3.68 -7.73 16.99
C ILE A 26 -4.80 -7.25 16.08
N TYR A 27 -5.76 -6.52 16.63
CA TYR A 27 -6.78 -5.81 15.87
C TYR A 27 -6.40 -4.33 15.77
N PHE A 28 -6.43 -3.76 14.58
CA PHE A 28 -6.22 -2.34 14.37
C PHE A 28 -7.54 -1.57 14.49
N ASP A 29 -7.64 -0.62 15.40
CA ASP A 29 -8.83 0.22 15.56
C ASP A 29 -9.10 1.06 14.32
N VAL A 30 -8.04 1.42 13.59
CA VAL A 30 -8.08 2.18 12.34
C VAL A 30 -7.19 1.50 11.31
N VAL A 31 -7.68 1.35 10.08
CA VAL A 31 -6.86 0.88 8.94
C VAL A 31 -5.69 1.85 8.73
N SER A 32 -4.47 1.34 8.82
CA SER A 32 -3.25 2.13 8.68
C SER A 32 -2.18 1.35 7.93
N VAL A 33 -1.74 1.90 6.80
CA VAL A 33 -0.65 1.33 6.00
C VAL A 33 0.64 1.24 6.81
N GLY A 34 1.05 2.35 7.44
CA GLY A 34 2.28 2.41 8.22
C GLY A 34 2.27 1.42 9.39
N ALA A 35 1.15 1.31 10.12
CA ALA A 35 1.02 0.35 11.21
C ALA A 35 1.06 -1.09 10.68
N THR A 36 0.36 -1.40 9.60
CA THR A 36 0.34 -2.74 8.99
C THR A 36 1.74 -3.17 8.57
N ILE A 37 2.47 -2.33 7.82
CA ILE A 37 3.83 -2.65 7.34
C ILE A 37 4.80 -2.80 8.50
N ASN A 38 4.82 -1.88 9.47
CA ASN A 38 5.76 -1.93 10.59
C ASN A 38 5.53 -3.17 11.46
N VAL A 39 4.27 -3.50 11.77
CA VAL A 39 3.97 -4.71 12.56
C VAL A 39 4.25 -5.97 11.76
N MET A 40 3.98 -5.99 10.45
CA MET A 40 4.30 -7.12 9.56
C MET A 40 5.80 -7.40 9.54
N MET A 41 6.64 -6.38 9.37
CA MET A 41 8.10 -6.51 9.43
C MET A 41 8.57 -7.06 10.79
N ALA A 42 8.10 -6.48 11.88
CA ALA A 42 8.46 -6.92 13.23
C ALA A 42 8.00 -8.36 13.52
N ALA A 43 6.79 -8.73 13.08
CA ALA A 43 6.22 -10.05 13.28
C ALA A 43 6.90 -11.14 12.44
N SER A 44 7.57 -10.77 11.34
CA SER A 44 8.26 -11.72 10.48
C SER A 44 9.35 -12.52 11.20
N MET A 45 9.90 -11.99 12.29
CA MET A 45 10.90 -12.65 13.12
C MET A 45 10.47 -12.80 14.59
N ALA A 46 9.18 -12.55 14.91
CA ALA A 46 8.64 -12.77 16.25
C ALA A 46 8.42 -14.26 16.51
N GLU A 47 8.54 -14.70 17.77
CA GLU A 47 8.27 -16.09 18.15
C GLU A 47 6.79 -16.43 18.00
N GLY A 48 6.47 -17.47 17.26
CA GLY A 48 5.10 -17.99 17.12
C GLY A 48 4.30 -17.40 15.97
N LEU A 49 3.00 -17.27 16.17
CA LEU A 49 2.04 -16.80 15.16
C LEU A 49 1.51 -15.41 15.54
N THR A 50 1.61 -14.49 14.60
CA THR A 50 0.91 -13.20 14.68
C THR A 50 -0.27 -13.20 13.70
N ILE A 51 -1.43 -12.72 14.17
CA ILE A 51 -2.62 -12.48 13.35
C ILE A 51 -2.94 -11.00 13.45
N LEU A 52 -2.97 -10.33 12.31
CA LEU A 52 -3.34 -8.93 12.19
C LEU A 52 -4.71 -8.84 11.55
N GLU A 53 -5.63 -8.11 12.16
CA GLU A 53 -6.99 -7.88 11.65
C GLU A 53 -7.24 -6.39 11.42
N ASN A 54 -8.15 -6.09 10.50
CA ASN A 54 -8.48 -4.74 10.06
C ASN A 54 -7.25 -4.01 9.48
N VAL A 55 -6.46 -4.72 8.69
CA VAL A 55 -5.21 -4.24 8.10
C VAL A 55 -5.44 -3.46 6.81
N ALA A 56 -4.44 -2.70 6.41
CA ALA A 56 -4.36 -2.05 5.11
C ALA A 56 -4.17 -3.08 3.98
N LYS A 57 -4.79 -2.82 2.81
CA LYS A 57 -4.84 -3.74 1.66
C LYS A 57 -4.13 -3.20 0.42
N GLU A 58 -3.53 -2.03 0.54
CA GLU A 58 -2.88 -1.33 -0.55
C GLU A 58 -1.85 -2.22 -1.26
N PRO A 59 -1.69 -2.07 -2.59
CA PRO A 59 -0.77 -2.90 -3.37
C PRO A 59 0.64 -2.98 -2.81
N HIS A 60 1.17 -1.87 -2.30
CA HIS A 60 2.51 -1.85 -1.70
C HIS A 60 2.59 -2.59 -0.35
N VAL A 61 1.48 -2.77 0.37
CA VAL A 61 1.44 -3.67 1.55
C VAL A 61 1.59 -5.13 1.12
N VAL A 62 0.92 -5.50 0.02
CA VAL A 62 1.06 -6.84 -0.59
C VAL A 62 2.48 -7.04 -1.11
N ASP A 63 3.06 -6.02 -1.73
CA ASP A 63 4.42 -6.05 -2.26
C ASP A 63 5.47 -6.26 -1.17
N VAL A 64 5.35 -5.56 -0.03
CA VAL A 64 6.21 -5.78 1.15
C VAL A 64 6.07 -7.21 1.67
N ALA A 65 4.87 -7.77 1.72
CA ALA A 65 4.67 -9.16 2.14
C ALA A 65 5.34 -10.14 1.17
N ASN A 66 5.23 -9.91 -0.14
CA ASN A 66 5.89 -10.71 -1.17
C ASN A 66 7.41 -10.61 -1.07
N PHE A 67 7.93 -9.39 -0.88
CA PHE A 67 9.36 -9.17 -0.66
C PHE A 67 9.88 -9.94 0.57
N LEU A 68 9.21 -9.81 1.71
CA LEU A 68 9.58 -10.54 2.93
C LEU A 68 9.49 -12.07 2.73
N ASN A 69 8.45 -12.56 2.04
CA ASN A 69 8.32 -13.97 1.72
C ASN A 69 9.45 -14.45 0.80
N SER A 70 9.90 -13.64 -0.16
CA SER A 70 11.07 -13.97 -0.99
C SER A 70 12.37 -14.03 -0.20
N MET A 71 12.43 -13.37 0.97
CA MET A 71 13.52 -13.48 1.94
C MET A 71 13.37 -14.67 2.92
N GLY A 72 12.32 -15.48 2.77
CA GLY A 72 12.06 -16.64 3.62
C GLY A 72 11.08 -16.41 4.77
N ALA A 73 10.37 -15.27 4.84
CA ALA A 73 9.28 -15.07 5.78
C ALA A 73 8.09 -15.99 5.46
N ASN A 74 7.15 -16.10 6.40
CA ASN A 74 5.93 -16.85 6.22
C ASN A 74 4.72 -15.95 6.52
N ILE A 75 4.34 -15.18 5.51
CA ILE A 75 3.25 -14.20 5.55
C ILE A 75 2.16 -14.63 4.57
N ARG A 76 0.90 -14.64 5.03
CA ARG A 76 -0.27 -15.00 4.22
C ARG A 76 -1.40 -14.02 4.47
N GLY A 77 -2.23 -13.80 3.45
CA GLY A 77 -3.44 -12.96 3.55
C GLY A 77 -3.20 -11.48 3.30
N ALA A 78 -2.00 -11.04 2.91
CA ALA A 78 -1.79 -9.67 2.45
C ALA A 78 -2.73 -9.34 1.28
N GLY A 79 -3.33 -8.15 1.30
CA GLY A 79 -4.40 -7.75 0.37
C GLY A 79 -5.81 -8.13 0.84
N THR A 80 -5.96 -8.81 1.97
CA THR A 80 -7.24 -9.08 2.63
C THR A 80 -7.33 -8.35 3.98
N ASP A 81 -8.46 -8.50 4.68
CA ASP A 81 -8.65 -7.88 6.01
C ASP A 81 -7.78 -8.49 7.10
N VAL A 82 -7.19 -9.67 6.84
CA VAL A 82 -6.45 -10.45 7.85
C VAL A 82 -5.13 -10.92 7.30
N ILE A 83 -4.04 -10.57 7.98
CA ILE A 83 -2.69 -11.08 7.69
C ILE A 83 -2.25 -12.03 8.78
N LYS A 84 -1.77 -13.21 8.39
CA LYS A 84 -1.20 -14.22 9.29
C LYS A 84 0.29 -14.34 9.03
N ILE A 85 1.08 -14.21 10.09
CA ILE A 85 2.54 -14.19 10.01
C ILE A 85 3.07 -15.21 11.01
N ARG A 86 3.76 -16.23 10.52
CA ARG A 86 4.53 -17.13 11.37
C ARG A 86 5.98 -16.69 11.36
N GLY A 87 6.46 -16.25 12.49
CA GLY A 87 7.82 -15.75 12.60
C GLY A 87 8.85 -16.84 12.28
N VAL A 88 9.98 -16.41 11.71
CA VAL A 88 11.11 -17.25 11.33
C VAL A 88 12.37 -16.83 12.08
N SER A 89 13.32 -17.74 12.24
CA SER A 89 14.56 -17.47 12.98
C SER A 89 15.52 -16.56 12.23
N ARG A 90 15.42 -16.49 10.91
CA ARG A 90 16.25 -15.64 10.06
C ARG A 90 15.59 -15.38 8.71
N LEU A 91 15.90 -14.24 8.13
CA LEU A 91 15.65 -13.92 6.74
C LEU A 91 16.97 -14.00 5.95
N HIS A 92 16.87 -14.24 4.65
CA HIS A 92 18.04 -14.29 3.75
C HIS A 92 17.95 -13.18 2.70
N LYS A 93 19.05 -12.89 2.04
CA LYS A 93 19.08 -11.94 0.92
C LYS A 93 18.28 -12.48 -0.26
N THR A 94 17.72 -11.57 -1.04
CA THR A 94 16.99 -11.86 -2.26
C THR A 94 17.17 -10.73 -3.26
N ASP A 95 16.97 -11.02 -4.54
CA ASP A 95 16.76 -10.02 -5.57
C ASP A 95 15.26 -9.85 -5.78
N TYR A 96 14.76 -8.63 -5.80
CA TYR A 96 13.34 -8.33 -5.87
C TYR A 96 13.07 -7.08 -6.69
N SER A 97 12.10 -7.14 -7.58
CA SER A 97 11.62 -5.97 -8.32
C SER A 97 10.38 -5.42 -7.63
N ILE A 98 10.46 -4.18 -7.17
CA ILE A 98 9.34 -3.46 -6.55
C ILE A 98 8.28 -3.16 -7.61
N ILE A 99 7.01 -3.26 -7.24
CA ILE A 99 5.91 -2.88 -8.12
C ILE A 99 5.92 -1.37 -8.44
N PRO A 100 5.35 -0.95 -9.59
CA PRO A 100 5.16 0.46 -9.89
C PRO A 100 4.34 1.18 -8.83
N ASP A 101 4.71 2.43 -8.53
CA ASP A 101 3.98 3.28 -7.59
C ASP A 101 2.70 3.83 -8.23
N GLN A 102 1.55 3.39 -7.73
CA GLN A 102 0.24 3.86 -8.20
C GLN A 102 0.00 5.35 -7.90
N ILE A 103 0.62 5.89 -6.84
CA ILE A 103 0.46 7.30 -6.48
C ILE A 103 1.22 8.18 -7.45
N GLU A 104 2.46 7.83 -7.77
CA GLU A 104 3.25 8.51 -8.81
C GLU A 104 2.54 8.44 -10.17
N ALA A 105 2.09 7.26 -10.57
CA ALA A 105 1.36 7.07 -11.82
C ALA A 105 0.11 7.96 -11.91
N GLY A 106 -0.74 7.92 -10.88
CA GLY A 106 -1.95 8.73 -10.81
C GLY A 106 -1.65 10.24 -10.81
N THR A 107 -0.58 10.66 -10.17
CA THR A 107 -0.12 12.07 -10.19
C THR A 107 0.15 12.55 -11.61
N PHE A 108 0.86 11.76 -12.42
CA PHE A 108 1.10 12.10 -13.84
C PHE A 108 -0.17 12.03 -14.68
N MET A 109 -1.10 11.12 -14.37
CA MET A 109 -2.41 11.06 -15.04
C MET A 109 -3.23 12.33 -14.76
N PHE A 110 -3.28 12.82 -13.51
CA PHE A 110 -3.94 14.09 -13.18
C PHE A 110 -3.19 15.29 -13.76
N ALA A 111 -1.86 15.27 -13.84
CA ALA A 111 -1.09 16.31 -14.51
C ALA A 111 -1.47 16.41 -15.99
N ALA A 112 -1.66 15.29 -16.69
CA ALA A 112 -2.15 15.28 -18.08
C ALA A 112 -3.54 15.91 -18.18
N ALA A 113 -4.46 15.56 -17.27
CA ALA A 113 -5.80 16.16 -17.23
C ALA A 113 -5.74 17.68 -17.00
N ALA A 114 -4.98 18.15 -16.00
CA ALA A 114 -4.87 19.55 -15.62
C ALA A 114 -4.23 20.44 -16.70
N THR A 115 -3.32 19.89 -17.48
CA THR A 115 -2.61 20.61 -18.55
C THR A 115 -3.26 20.48 -19.94
N ARG A 116 -4.43 19.79 -20.01
CA ARG A 116 -5.09 19.47 -21.29
C ARG A 116 -4.18 18.71 -22.24
N GLY A 117 -3.42 17.77 -21.67
CA GLY A 117 -2.41 16.98 -22.37
C GLY A 117 -2.94 15.67 -22.94
N ASP A 118 -2.03 14.98 -23.61
CA ASP A 118 -2.15 13.61 -24.11
C ASP A 118 -0.90 12.87 -23.64
N VAL A 119 -1.02 12.06 -22.60
CA VAL A 119 0.11 11.40 -21.94
C VAL A 119 -0.18 9.92 -21.75
N THR A 120 0.78 9.08 -22.10
CA THR A 120 0.78 7.66 -21.79
C THR A 120 1.76 7.40 -20.65
N VAL A 121 1.23 6.95 -19.51
CA VAL A 121 2.04 6.52 -18.36
C VAL A 121 2.31 5.03 -18.53
N MET A 122 3.58 4.69 -18.67
CA MET A 122 4.05 3.33 -18.95
C MET A 122 4.59 2.65 -17.68
N ASN A 123 4.72 1.32 -17.73
CA ASN A 123 5.21 0.51 -16.62
C ASN A 123 4.35 0.73 -15.35
N VAL A 124 3.06 0.57 -15.49
CA VAL A 124 2.06 0.66 -14.42
C VAL A 124 1.22 -0.60 -14.37
N ILE A 125 0.50 -0.78 -13.30
CA ILE A 125 -0.52 -1.84 -13.17
C ILE A 125 -1.89 -1.15 -13.19
N PRO A 126 -2.61 -1.14 -14.32
CA PRO A 126 -3.88 -0.40 -14.46
C PRO A 126 -4.89 -0.75 -13.38
N LYS A 127 -4.95 -2.02 -12.98
CA LYS A 127 -5.82 -2.50 -11.90
C LYS A 127 -5.61 -1.78 -10.56
N HIS A 128 -4.42 -1.26 -10.29
CA HIS A 128 -4.15 -0.48 -9.09
C HIS A 128 -4.66 0.96 -9.19
N LEU A 129 -5.04 1.41 -10.38
CA LEU A 129 -5.45 2.78 -10.73
C LEU A 129 -6.94 2.93 -10.97
N GLU A 130 -7.75 1.87 -10.78
CA GLU A 130 -9.19 1.86 -11.11
C GLU A 130 -9.97 3.07 -10.54
N ALA A 131 -9.74 3.41 -9.27
CA ALA A 131 -10.41 4.56 -8.64
C ALA A 131 -9.97 5.90 -9.25
N THR A 132 -8.71 6.02 -9.62
CA THR A 132 -8.13 7.19 -10.29
C THR A 132 -8.66 7.32 -11.72
N ILE A 133 -8.64 6.23 -12.48
CA ILE A 133 -9.20 6.14 -13.85
C ILE A 133 -10.67 6.53 -13.86
N ALA A 134 -11.46 5.96 -12.95
CA ALA A 134 -12.89 6.26 -12.86
C ALA A 134 -13.15 7.76 -12.66
N LYS A 135 -12.36 8.45 -11.83
CA LYS A 135 -12.49 9.89 -11.61
C LYS A 135 -12.02 10.74 -12.79
N LEU A 136 -10.97 10.32 -13.49
CA LEU A 136 -10.52 10.99 -14.72
C LEU A 136 -11.57 10.89 -15.82
N VAL A 137 -12.22 9.74 -15.99
CA VAL A 137 -13.34 9.58 -16.92
C VAL A 137 -14.54 10.43 -16.50
N GLU A 138 -14.88 10.45 -15.20
CA GLU A 138 -16.00 11.24 -14.67
C GLU A 138 -15.82 12.74 -14.90
N ILE A 139 -14.60 13.27 -14.83
CA ILE A 139 -14.33 14.69 -15.12
C ILE A 139 -14.25 15.02 -16.61
N GLY A 140 -14.33 14.02 -17.51
CA GLY A 140 -14.38 14.21 -18.95
C GLY A 140 -13.10 13.91 -19.71
N CYS A 141 -12.12 13.24 -19.11
CA CYS A 141 -10.94 12.73 -19.83
C CYS A 141 -11.28 11.46 -20.62
N GLU A 142 -10.66 11.29 -21.77
CA GLU A 142 -10.57 10.00 -22.46
C GLU A 142 -9.44 9.20 -21.79
N VAL A 143 -9.72 7.97 -21.34
CA VAL A 143 -8.72 7.10 -20.72
C VAL A 143 -8.71 5.77 -21.46
N GLU A 144 -7.53 5.35 -21.88
CA GLU A 144 -7.28 4.08 -22.56
C GLU A 144 -6.31 3.23 -21.73
N GLU A 145 -6.74 2.01 -21.39
CA GLU A 145 -5.96 1.05 -20.60
C GLU A 145 -5.29 0.03 -21.53
N PHE A 146 -4.01 -0.24 -21.28
CA PHE A 146 -3.21 -1.30 -21.89
C PHE A 146 -2.74 -2.27 -20.82
N ASP A 147 -2.02 -3.31 -21.20
CA ASP A 147 -1.55 -4.33 -20.24
C ASP A 147 -0.66 -3.74 -19.13
N ASP A 148 0.22 -2.79 -19.49
CA ASP A 148 1.21 -2.17 -18.59
C ASP A 148 1.27 -0.64 -18.71
N ALA A 149 0.25 -0.01 -19.29
CA ALA A 149 0.21 1.42 -19.49
C ALA A 149 -1.22 1.97 -19.41
N VAL A 150 -1.34 3.27 -19.10
CA VAL A 150 -2.59 4.02 -19.16
C VAL A 150 -2.35 5.33 -19.91
N ARG A 151 -3.14 5.59 -20.95
CA ARG A 151 -3.15 6.85 -21.68
C ARG A 151 -4.28 7.72 -21.21
N VAL A 152 -4.00 8.97 -20.88
CA VAL A 152 -4.98 9.98 -20.50
C VAL A 152 -4.93 11.12 -21.51
N VAL A 153 -6.09 11.46 -22.05
CA VAL A 153 -6.26 12.54 -23.03
C VAL A 153 -7.31 13.51 -22.53
N SER A 154 -6.95 14.77 -22.40
CA SER A 154 -7.85 15.86 -22.01
C SER A 154 -7.94 16.90 -23.13
N LYS A 155 -9.00 16.85 -23.95
CA LYS A 155 -9.20 17.72 -25.11
C LYS A 155 -10.27 18.78 -24.92
N GLY A 156 -11.15 18.58 -23.95
CA GLY A 156 -12.33 19.41 -23.73
C GLY A 156 -12.34 20.18 -22.43
N ASP A 157 -13.47 20.73 -22.10
CA ASP A 157 -13.70 21.31 -20.78
C ASP A 157 -13.94 20.20 -19.76
N LEU A 158 -13.18 20.25 -18.67
CA LEU A 158 -13.34 19.32 -17.57
C LEU A 158 -14.54 19.69 -16.71
N HIS A 159 -15.23 18.69 -16.20
CA HIS A 159 -16.35 18.84 -15.29
C HIS A 159 -15.87 18.74 -13.84
N ASN A 160 -16.59 19.42 -12.94
CA ASN A 160 -16.36 19.21 -11.52
C ASN A 160 -16.94 17.86 -11.08
N THR A 161 -16.29 17.22 -10.11
CA THR A 161 -16.74 15.97 -9.50
C THR A 161 -16.55 16.01 -7.99
N GLN A 162 -17.26 15.11 -7.31
CA GLN A 162 -17.04 14.88 -5.89
C GLN A 162 -16.11 13.69 -5.70
N VAL A 163 -15.06 13.88 -4.88
CA VAL A 163 -14.12 12.83 -4.53
C VAL A 163 -14.29 12.50 -3.05
N LYS A 164 -14.48 11.22 -2.75
CA LYS A 164 -14.45 10.70 -1.39
C LYS A 164 -13.20 9.82 -1.26
N THR A 165 -12.27 10.24 -0.42
CA THR A 165 -11.08 9.45 -0.13
C THR A 165 -11.42 8.27 0.78
N LEU A 166 -10.91 7.11 0.45
CA LEU A 166 -11.14 5.85 1.16
C LEU A 166 -9.87 4.98 1.10
N PRO A 167 -9.67 4.06 2.07
CA PRO A 167 -8.66 3.02 1.95
C PRO A 167 -8.80 2.23 0.65
N TYR A 168 -7.72 1.69 0.14
CA TYR A 168 -7.71 0.89 -1.08
C TYR A 168 -8.76 -0.24 -1.05
N PRO A 169 -9.54 -0.47 -2.12
CA PRO A 169 -9.38 0.08 -3.49
C PRO A 169 -10.10 1.43 -3.74
N GLY A 170 -10.39 2.21 -2.70
CA GLY A 170 -10.97 3.54 -2.86
C GLY A 170 -9.96 4.57 -3.39
N PHE A 171 -10.45 5.81 -3.58
CA PHE A 171 -9.63 6.91 -4.07
C PHE A 171 -8.61 7.33 -2.99
N PRO A 172 -7.30 7.36 -3.31
CA PRO A 172 -6.26 7.65 -2.32
C PRO A 172 -6.23 9.12 -1.91
N THR A 173 -5.85 9.39 -0.65
CA THR A 173 -5.74 10.75 -0.10
C THR A 173 -4.63 11.57 -0.76
N ASP A 174 -3.61 10.91 -1.30
CA ASP A 174 -2.42 11.54 -1.88
C ASP A 174 -2.68 12.20 -3.25
N MET A 175 -3.86 11.99 -3.84
CA MET A 175 -4.25 12.50 -5.15
C MET A 175 -5.08 13.79 -5.13
N GLN A 176 -5.18 14.46 -4.00
CA GLN A 176 -5.94 15.70 -3.84
C GLN A 176 -5.13 16.96 -4.13
#